data_1bf7f3b84b4027e41e624a0aae492e28
#
_entry.id   1bf7f3b84b4027e41e624a0aae492e28
#
_cell.length_a   1.000
_cell.length_b   1.000
_cell.length_c   1.000
_cell.angle_alpha   90.00
_cell.angle_beta   90.00
_cell.angle_gamma   90.00
#
_symmetry.space_group_name_H-M   'P 1'
#
loop_
_entity.id
_entity.type
_entity.pdbx_description
1 polymer ?
#
loop_
_entity_poly.entity_id
_entity_poly.type
_entity_poly.pdbx_seq_one_letter_code
_entity_poly.pdbx_strand_id
1 'polypeptide(L)'
;TAAAFTSGIADYTVEFEPSATLLEQQKEGYVVASLGTDSGYVPYTAYCANKSFIEKHPDVIQGFTNAIQKGLDYVNSHTSSEIAEVIAPQFPETDLDTITTIVDRYKTQDTWKGDTIFEKKSFELLKDILKQSGELGSDVPYEKLVTTDYSKKAAGK
;
A
#
# COMPACT_ATOMS: atom_id res chain seq x y z
N THR A 1 3.29 6.61 -19.29
CA THR A 1 4.17 7.10 -18.21
C THR A 1 5.58 6.59 -18.42
N ALA A 2 5.98 5.37 -18.04
CA ALA A 2 7.33 4.85 -18.27
C ALA A 2 7.79 5.00 -19.72
N ALA A 3 6.95 4.68 -20.72
CA ALA A 3 7.28 4.81 -22.13
C ALA A 3 7.58 6.26 -22.56
N ALA A 4 6.88 7.26 -22.02
CA ALA A 4 7.17 8.67 -22.30
C ALA A 4 8.52 9.09 -21.71
N PHE A 5 8.86 8.59 -20.52
CA PHE A 5 10.14 8.81 -19.87
C PHE A 5 11.28 8.15 -20.64
N THR A 6 11.20 6.86 -20.97
CA THR A 6 12.25 6.11 -21.68
C THR A 6 12.47 6.59 -23.11
N SER A 7 11.45 7.20 -23.74
CA SER A 7 11.58 7.84 -25.07
C SER A 7 12.15 9.27 -25.01
N GLY A 8 12.45 9.81 -23.83
CA GLY A 8 12.99 11.16 -23.66
C GLY A 8 11.98 12.29 -23.83
N ILE A 9 10.67 11.98 -23.81
CA ILE A 9 9.60 13.00 -23.85
C ILE A 9 9.44 13.70 -22.49
N ALA A 10 9.78 13.02 -21.40
CA ALA A 10 9.68 13.54 -20.04
C ALA A 10 10.96 13.27 -19.26
N ASP A 11 11.40 14.24 -18.45
CA ASP A 11 12.57 14.11 -17.59
C ASP A 11 12.29 13.30 -16.33
N TYR A 12 11.03 13.21 -15.92
CA TYR A 12 10.57 12.48 -14.73
C TYR A 12 9.33 11.66 -15.05
N THR A 13 9.19 10.55 -14.33
CA THR A 13 7.98 9.72 -14.32
C THR A 13 7.63 9.33 -12.88
N VAL A 14 6.35 9.07 -12.64
CA VAL A 14 5.87 8.50 -11.37
C VAL A 14 5.50 7.04 -11.64
N GLU A 15 6.21 6.14 -10.99
CA GLU A 15 6.04 4.70 -11.20
C GLU A 15 5.82 3.98 -9.87
N PHE A 16 5.08 2.90 -9.95
CA PHE A 16 4.95 1.93 -8.87
C PHE A 16 5.94 0.77 -9.07
N GLU A 17 6.12 -0.02 -8.03
CA GLU A 17 6.83 -1.29 -8.19
C GLU A 17 5.94 -2.32 -8.94
N PRO A 18 6.50 -3.16 -9.80
CA PRO A 18 7.95 -3.36 -10.08
C PRO A 18 8.56 -2.39 -11.09
N SER A 19 7.80 -1.50 -11.72
CA SER A 19 8.28 -0.65 -12.83
C SER A 19 9.46 0.22 -12.43
N ALA A 20 9.44 0.81 -11.23
CA ALA A 20 10.54 1.65 -10.75
C ALA A 20 11.86 0.86 -10.64
N THR A 21 11.84 -0.32 -10.02
CA THR A 21 13.02 -1.20 -9.93
C THR A 21 13.50 -1.66 -11.29
N LEU A 22 12.59 -2.01 -12.21
CA LEU A 22 12.98 -2.45 -13.56
C LEU A 22 13.66 -1.33 -14.36
N LEU A 23 13.20 -0.08 -14.28
CA LEU A 23 13.86 1.05 -14.92
C LEU A 23 15.29 1.26 -14.41
N GLU A 24 15.53 1.09 -13.09
CA GLU A 24 16.87 1.16 -12.54
C GLU A 24 17.76 0.01 -13.01
N GLN A 25 17.26 -1.22 -13.04
CA GLN A 25 18.00 -2.40 -13.51
C GLN A 25 18.37 -2.27 -15.00
N GLN A 26 17.48 -1.71 -15.81
CA GLN A 26 17.72 -1.44 -17.24
C GLN A 26 18.62 -0.22 -17.47
N LYS A 27 18.98 0.53 -16.41
CA LYS A 27 19.78 1.76 -16.47
C LYS A 27 19.11 2.87 -17.28
N GLU A 28 17.79 2.87 -17.34
CA GLU A 28 16.98 3.88 -18.03
C GLU A 28 16.56 5.02 -17.10
N GLY A 29 16.69 4.83 -15.78
CA GLY A 29 16.36 5.86 -14.80
C GLY A 29 16.85 5.53 -13.40
N TYR A 30 16.57 6.42 -12.46
CA TYR A 30 16.90 6.28 -11.03
C TYR A 30 15.74 6.75 -10.19
N VAL A 31 15.46 6.06 -9.09
CA VAL A 31 14.50 6.54 -8.09
C VAL A 31 15.16 7.69 -7.31
N VAL A 32 14.58 8.88 -7.44
CA VAL A 32 15.10 10.12 -6.83
C VAL A 32 14.28 10.60 -5.64
N ALA A 33 13.03 10.16 -5.53
CA ALA A 33 12.13 10.50 -4.42
C ALA A 33 11.05 9.44 -4.25
N SER A 34 10.47 9.37 -3.06
CA SER A 34 9.29 8.55 -2.77
C SER A 34 8.13 9.46 -2.36
N LEU A 35 7.09 9.52 -3.21
CA LEU A 35 5.88 10.27 -2.87
C LEU A 35 5.23 9.75 -1.59
N GLY A 36 5.32 8.44 -1.33
CA GLY A 36 4.79 7.84 -0.10
C GLY A 36 5.51 8.34 1.15
N THR A 37 6.84 8.48 1.10
CA THR A 37 7.64 9.02 2.21
C THR A 37 7.36 10.52 2.41
N ASP A 38 7.31 11.29 1.32
CA ASP A 38 7.22 12.75 1.38
C ASP A 38 5.80 13.25 1.69
N SER A 39 4.76 12.47 1.35
CA SER A 39 3.36 12.83 1.63
C SER A 39 2.89 12.51 3.06
N GLY A 40 3.68 11.75 3.82
CA GLY A 40 3.29 11.23 5.13
C GLY A 40 2.36 10.02 5.03
N TYR A 41 1.75 9.62 6.15
CA TYR A 41 0.88 8.42 6.18
C TYR A 41 -0.47 8.68 5.50
N VAL A 42 -0.47 8.66 4.18
CA VAL A 42 -1.67 8.77 3.34
C VAL A 42 -2.11 7.36 2.89
N PRO A 43 -3.38 6.97 3.08
CA PRO A 43 -3.87 5.71 2.56
C PRO A 43 -3.96 5.80 1.04
N TYR A 44 -3.30 4.85 0.34
CA TYR A 44 -3.38 4.76 -1.12
C TYR A 44 -4.47 3.79 -1.54
N THR A 45 -4.49 2.60 -0.95
CA THR A 45 -5.52 1.58 -1.18
C THR A 45 -6.16 1.15 0.12
N ALA A 46 -7.42 0.73 0.05
CA ALA A 46 -8.15 0.20 1.19
C ALA A 46 -9.04 -0.96 0.76
N TYR A 47 -9.22 -1.94 1.63
CA TYR A 47 -10.22 -2.97 1.44
C TYR A 47 -11.61 -2.43 1.74
N CYS A 48 -12.53 -2.65 0.82
CA CYS A 48 -13.91 -2.18 0.93
C CYS A 48 -14.89 -3.34 0.81
N ALA A 49 -15.99 -3.25 1.55
CA ALA A 49 -17.12 -4.17 1.42
C ALA A 49 -18.45 -3.41 1.56
N ASN A 50 -19.49 -3.94 0.95
CA ASN A 50 -20.84 -3.39 1.13
C ASN A 50 -21.27 -3.51 2.59
N LYS A 51 -21.90 -2.47 3.14
CA LYS A 51 -22.41 -2.48 4.53
C LYS A 51 -23.31 -3.68 4.81
N SER A 52 -24.21 -4.00 3.88
CA SER A 52 -25.09 -5.18 4.02
C SER A 52 -24.33 -6.52 4.03
N PHE A 53 -23.16 -6.60 3.39
CA PHE A 53 -22.30 -7.78 3.46
C PHE A 53 -21.62 -7.87 4.82
N ILE A 54 -21.09 -6.76 5.32
CA ILE A 54 -20.45 -6.69 6.65
C ILE A 54 -21.44 -7.12 7.74
N GLU A 55 -22.70 -6.62 7.68
CA GLU A 55 -23.75 -6.96 8.64
C GLU A 55 -24.17 -8.44 8.59
N LYS A 56 -24.24 -9.03 7.39
CA LYS A 56 -24.66 -10.41 7.20
C LYS A 56 -23.56 -11.45 7.41
N HIS A 57 -22.30 -11.04 7.24
CA HIS A 57 -21.14 -11.94 7.23
C HIS A 57 -19.98 -11.42 8.11
N PRO A 58 -20.23 -11.05 9.38
CA PRO A 58 -19.22 -10.47 10.25
C PRO A 58 -18.03 -11.41 10.47
N ASP A 59 -18.27 -12.72 10.50
CA ASP A 59 -17.21 -13.72 10.67
C ASP A 59 -16.27 -13.78 9.48
N VAL A 60 -16.79 -13.60 8.26
CA VAL A 60 -15.97 -13.56 7.04
C VAL A 60 -15.09 -12.31 7.06
N ILE A 61 -15.65 -11.15 7.41
CA ILE A 61 -14.88 -9.89 7.54
C ILE A 61 -13.81 -10.02 8.62
N GLN A 62 -14.14 -10.59 9.78
CA GLN A 62 -13.16 -10.80 10.84
C GLN A 62 -12.05 -11.77 10.39
N GLY A 63 -12.40 -12.89 9.77
CA GLY A 63 -11.44 -13.85 9.24
C GLY A 63 -10.48 -13.24 8.21
N PHE A 64 -11.03 -12.45 7.27
CA PHE A 64 -10.24 -11.71 6.29
C PHE A 64 -9.28 -10.72 6.98
N THR A 65 -9.79 -9.90 7.92
CA THR A 65 -8.99 -8.91 8.64
C THR A 65 -7.88 -9.57 9.45
N ASN A 66 -8.17 -10.71 10.11
CA ASN A 66 -7.17 -11.49 10.84
C ASN A 66 -6.07 -12.03 9.90
N ALA A 67 -6.44 -12.46 8.69
CA ALA A 67 -5.46 -12.95 7.71
C ALA A 67 -4.53 -11.82 7.23
N ILE A 68 -5.07 -10.63 6.96
CA ILE A 68 -4.26 -9.46 6.62
C ILE A 68 -3.35 -9.05 7.79
N GLN A 69 -3.86 -9.02 9.02
CA GLN A 69 -3.04 -8.73 10.20
C GLN A 69 -1.87 -9.72 10.33
N LYS A 70 -2.15 -11.01 10.17
CA LYS A 70 -1.10 -12.05 10.20
C LYS A 70 -0.05 -11.84 9.10
N GLY A 71 -0.47 -11.37 7.91
CA GLY A 71 0.46 -10.99 6.84
C GLY A 71 1.34 -9.80 7.23
N LEU A 72 0.77 -8.76 7.83
CA LEU A 72 1.54 -7.61 8.34
C LEU A 72 2.52 -8.01 9.45
N ASP A 73 2.09 -8.86 10.39
CA ASP A 73 2.96 -9.39 11.45
C ASP A 73 4.16 -10.16 10.86
N TYR A 74 3.90 -10.95 9.81
CA TYR A 74 4.95 -11.66 9.08
C TYR A 74 5.95 -10.70 8.43
N VAL A 75 5.45 -9.71 7.67
CA VAL A 75 6.28 -8.69 7.00
C VAL A 75 7.14 -7.92 8.01
N ASN A 76 6.57 -7.57 9.16
CA ASN A 76 7.28 -6.81 10.19
C ASN A 76 8.35 -7.62 10.94
N SER A 77 8.22 -8.95 10.99
CA SER A 77 9.11 -9.84 11.75
C SER A 77 10.15 -10.59 10.90
N HIS A 78 10.07 -10.53 9.56
CA HIS A 78 10.95 -11.28 8.67
C HIS A 78 11.82 -10.36 7.81
N THR A 79 12.91 -10.90 7.30
CA THR A 79 13.81 -10.22 6.36
C THR A 79 13.17 -10.06 4.98
N SER A 80 13.69 -9.14 4.17
CA SER A 80 13.20 -8.92 2.80
C SER A 80 13.31 -10.18 1.94
N SER A 81 14.37 -10.98 2.12
CA SER A 81 14.56 -12.25 1.41
C SER A 81 13.51 -13.30 1.79
N GLU A 82 13.27 -13.49 3.10
CA GLU A 82 12.25 -14.44 3.57
C GLU A 82 10.85 -14.08 3.09
N ILE A 83 10.52 -12.79 3.06
CA ILE A 83 9.25 -12.30 2.52
C ILE A 83 9.18 -12.58 1.02
N ALA A 84 10.25 -12.25 0.28
CA ALA A 84 10.32 -12.47 -1.16
C ALA A 84 10.12 -13.94 -1.52
N GLU A 85 10.75 -14.88 -0.82
CA GLU A 85 10.57 -16.32 -1.02
C GLU A 85 9.11 -16.76 -0.88
N VAL A 86 8.40 -16.22 0.13
CA VAL A 86 6.99 -16.58 0.37
C VAL A 86 6.07 -16.04 -0.71
N ILE A 87 6.31 -14.81 -1.21
CA ILE A 87 5.43 -14.16 -2.18
C ILE A 87 5.80 -14.47 -3.65
N ALA A 88 7.02 -14.92 -3.94
CA ALA A 88 7.50 -15.19 -5.30
C ALA A 88 6.54 -16.04 -6.16
N PRO A 89 5.84 -17.07 -5.64
CA PRO A 89 4.87 -17.82 -6.43
C PRO A 89 3.71 -16.99 -6.99
N GLN A 90 3.44 -15.82 -6.44
CA GLN A 90 2.40 -14.88 -6.91
C GLN A 90 2.92 -13.94 -8.02
N PHE A 91 4.24 -13.93 -8.25
CA PHE A 91 4.91 -13.05 -9.21
C PHE A 91 5.82 -13.86 -10.16
N PRO A 92 5.25 -14.81 -10.96
CA PRO A 92 6.03 -15.76 -11.76
C PRO A 92 6.91 -15.10 -12.82
N GLU A 93 6.57 -13.85 -13.20
CA GLU A 93 7.33 -13.10 -14.23
C GLU A 93 8.49 -12.27 -13.64
N THR A 94 8.66 -12.27 -12.30
CA THR A 94 9.68 -11.46 -11.61
C THR A 94 10.63 -12.38 -10.86
N ASP A 95 11.93 -12.20 -11.07
CA ASP A 95 12.95 -13.01 -10.38
C ASP A 95 13.03 -12.64 -8.88
N LEU A 96 13.56 -13.57 -8.09
CA LEU A 96 13.59 -13.46 -6.63
C LEU A 96 14.42 -12.27 -6.14
N ASP A 97 15.51 -11.95 -6.82
CA ASP A 97 16.38 -10.82 -6.44
C ASP A 97 15.66 -9.48 -6.64
N THR A 98 14.92 -9.37 -7.74
CA THR A 98 14.07 -8.21 -8.01
C THR A 98 12.96 -8.07 -6.96
N ILE A 99 12.26 -9.17 -6.63
CA ILE A 99 11.23 -9.16 -5.55
C ILE A 99 11.86 -8.75 -4.23
N THR A 100 13.03 -9.29 -3.89
CA THR A 100 13.75 -8.94 -2.64
C THR A 100 14.07 -7.44 -2.59
N THR A 101 14.55 -6.87 -3.70
CA THR A 101 14.85 -5.44 -3.82
C THR A 101 13.60 -4.57 -3.61
N ILE A 102 12.47 -4.97 -4.20
CA ILE A 102 11.18 -4.27 -4.04
C ILE A 102 10.71 -4.32 -2.59
N VAL A 103 10.76 -5.50 -1.97
CA VAL A 103 10.37 -5.68 -0.55
C VAL A 103 11.24 -4.84 0.36
N ASP A 104 12.54 -4.82 0.14
CA ASP A 104 13.50 -4.02 0.92
C ASP A 104 13.20 -2.51 0.80
N ARG A 105 12.94 -2.04 -0.41
CA ARG A 105 12.54 -0.65 -0.67
C ARG A 105 11.27 -0.29 0.08
N TYR A 106 10.22 -1.10 0.01
CA TYR A 106 8.97 -0.85 0.71
C TYR A 106 9.12 -0.90 2.24
N LYS A 107 9.95 -1.79 2.77
CA LYS A 107 10.28 -1.81 4.21
C LYS A 107 11.01 -0.54 4.63
N THR A 108 12.02 -0.12 3.87
CA THR A 108 12.79 1.10 4.15
C THR A 108 11.93 2.36 4.09
N GLN A 109 10.91 2.39 3.23
CA GLN A 109 9.97 3.48 3.10
C GLN A 109 8.82 3.44 4.12
N ASP A 110 8.81 2.47 5.03
CA ASP A 110 7.72 2.25 6.01
C ASP A 110 6.34 2.14 5.34
N THR A 111 6.28 1.45 4.18
CA THR A 111 5.06 1.34 3.37
C THR A 111 4.00 0.48 4.05
N TRP A 112 4.40 -0.57 4.76
CA TRP A 112 3.48 -1.49 5.42
C TRP A 112 3.31 -1.14 6.88
N LYS A 113 2.06 -0.93 7.27
CA LYS A 113 1.70 -0.63 8.65
C LYS A 113 1.92 -1.84 9.58
N GLY A 114 2.04 -1.55 10.88
CA GLY A 114 2.11 -2.57 11.92
C GLY A 114 0.75 -3.23 12.22
N ASP A 115 -0.36 -2.61 11.84
CA ASP A 115 -1.70 -3.15 12.04
C ASP A 115 -2.69 -2.76 10.94
N THR A 116 -3.86 -3.40 10.94
CA THR A 116 -4.92 -3.16 9.96
C THR A 116 -5.83 -1.97 10.30
N ILE A 117 -5.51 -1.17 11.31
CA ILE A 117 -6.36 -0.05 11.73
C ILE A 117 -6.20 1.11 10.75
N PHE A 118 -7.28 1.46 10.06
CA PHE A 118 -7.34 2.63 9.19
C PHE A 118 -7.52 3.90 10.04
N GLU A 119 -6.46 4.65 10.24
CA GLU A 119 -6.46 5.78 11.15
C GLU A 119 -7.21 7.00 10.60
N LYS A 120 -7.97 7.67 11.48
CA LYS A 120 -8.71 8.88 11.13
C LYS A 120 -7.79 10.00 10.65
N LYS A 121 -6.62 10.18 11.28
CA LYS A 121 -5.66 11.22 10.87
C LYS A 121 -5.17 11.03 9.42
N SER A 122 -4.94 9.77 9.00
CA SER A 122 -4.52 9.46 7.63
C SER A 122 -5.65 9.70 6.62
N PHE A 123 -6.89 9.40 7.00
CA PHE A 123 -8.06 9.70 6.19
C PHE A 123 -8.27 11.21 6.01
N GLU A 124 -8.13 12.00 7.07
CA GLU A 124 -8.23 13.46 6.97
C GLU A 124 -7.12 14.06 6.12
N LEU A 125 -5.87 13.55 6.23
CA LEU A 125 -4.77 13.98 5.38
C LEU A 125 -5.07 13.71 3.89
N LEU A 126 -5.61 12.53 3.55
CA LEU A 126 -6.05 12.23 2.18
C LEU A 126 -7.13 13.23 1.71
N LYS A 127 -8.11 13.52 2.55
CA LYS A 127 -9.17 14.50 2.22
C LYS A 127 -8.60 15.90 1.97
N ASP A 128 -7.63 16.33 2.76
CA ASP A 128 -6.97 17.63 2.59
C ASP A 128 -6.21 17.70 1.27
N ILE A 129 -5.50 16.64 0.89
CA ILE A 129 -4.82 16.55 -0.42
C ILE A 129 -5.85 16.62 -1.57
N LEU A 130 -6.92 15.83 -1.51
CA LEU A 130 -7.98 15.83 -2.52
C LEU A 130 -8.71 17.18 -2.60
N LYS A 131 -8.89 17.86 -1.47
CA LYS A 131 -9.49 19.19 -1.43
C LYS A 131 -8.60 20.24 -2.08
N GLN A 132 -7.29 20.21 -1.79
CA GLN A 132 -6.31 21.14 -2.37
C GLN A 132 -6.17 20.93 -3.88
N SER A 133 -6.26 19.70 -4.37
CA SER A 133 -6.23 19.39 -5.81
C SER A 133 -7.56 19.66 -6.54
N GLY A 134 -8.63 19.97 -5.82
CA GLY A 134 -9.96 20.17 -6.40
C GLY A 134 -10.70 18.87 -6.73
N GLU A 135 -10.18 17.72 -6.33
CA GLU A 135 -10.74 16.39 -6.63
C GLU A 135 -11.77 15.91 -5.60
N LEU A 136 -11.90 16.58 -4.46
CA LEU A 136 -12.89 16.24 -3.45
C LEU A 136 -14.27 16.82 -3.81
N GLY A 137 -15.12 16.02 -4.43
CA GLY A 137 -16.46 16.45 -4.86
C GLY A 137 -17.43 16.74 -3.69
N SER A 138 -17.28 16.05 -2.56
CA SER A 138 -18.05 16.31 -1.32
C SER A 138 -17.29 15.79 -0.11
N ASP A 139 -17.44 16.47 1.01
CA ASP A 139 -16.86 16.02 2.28
C ASP A 139 -17.70 14.90 2.89
N VAL A 140 -17.06 13.78 3.22
CA VAL A 140 -17.70 12.63 3.87
C VAL A 140 -17.02 12.37 5.21
N PRO A 141 -17.77 12.30 6.32
CA PRO A 141 -17.21 11.96 7.61
C PRO A 141 -16.59 10.56 7.64
N TYR A 142 -15.45 10.43 8.33
CA TYR A 142 -14.73 9.17 8.51
C TYR A 142 -15.67 8.04 8.96
N GLU A 143 -16.51 8.28 9.93
CA GLU A 143 -17.40 7.31 10.56
C GLU A 143 -18.49 6.76 9.60
N LYS A 144 -18.70 7.42 8.46
CA LYS A 144 -19.61 6.90 7.42
C LYS A 144 -18.97 5.92 6.48
N LEU A 145 -17.65 5.99 6.32
CA LEU A 145 -16.90 5.17 5.35
C LEU A 145 -16.05 4.10 6.02
N VAL A 146 -15.59 4.32 7.24
CA VAL A 146 -14.61 3.45 7.90
C VAL A 146 -15.18 2.81 9.15
N THR A 147 -14.96 1.50 9.30
CA THR A 147 -15.12 0.78 10.55
C THR A 147 -13.78 0.17 10.94
N THR A 148 -13.42 0.28 12.23
CA THR A 148 -12.17 -0.26 12.76
C THR A 148 -12.38 -1.39 13.77
N ASP A 149 -13.61 -1.83 13.97
CA ASP A 149 -13.95 -2.82 15.01
C ASP A 149 -13.26 -4.17 14.75
N TYR A 150 -13.26 -4.62 13.48
CA TYR A 150 -12.59 -5.85 13.07
C TYR A 150 -11.06 -5.73 13.16
N SER A 151 -10.53 -4.57 12.77
CA SER A 151 -9.09 -4.29 12.82
C SER A 151 -8.56 -4.23 14.25
N LYS A 152 -9.29 -3.59 15.17
CA LYS A 152 -8.93 -3.55 16.60
C LYS A 152 -8.89 -4.96 17.19
N LYS A 153 -9.90 -5.79 16.92
CA LYS A 153 -9.90 -7.19 17.37
C LYS A 153 -8.75 -7.99 16.78
N ALA A 154 -8.43 -7.80 15.49
CA ALA A 154 -7.32 -8.49 14.85
C ALA A 154 -5.95 -8.06 15.42
N ALA A 155 -5.79 -6.79 15.80
CA ALA A 155 -4.58 -6.23 16.41
C ALA A 155 -4.52 -6.44 17.94
N GLY A 156 -5.50 -7.08 18.57
CA GLY A 156 -5.54 -7.29 20.01
C GLY A 156 -5.77 -6.00 20.82
N LYS A 157 -6.45 -5.02 20.27
CA LYS A 157 -6.71 -3.69 20.85
C LYS A 157 -8.20 -3.46 21.15
#